data_430ff2ae4460157986430e3bbf940b53
#
_entry.id   430ff2ae4460157986430e3bbf940b53
#
_cell.length_a   1.000
_cell.length_b   1.000
_cell.length_c   1.000
_cell.angle_alpha   90.00
_cell.angle_beta   90.00
_cell.angle_gamma   90.00
#
_symmetry.space_group_name_H-M   'P 1'
#
loop_
_entity.id
_entity.type
_entity.pdbx_description
1 polymer ?
#
loop_
_entity_poly.entity_id
_entity_poly.type
_entity_poly.pdbx_seq_one_letter_code
_entity_poly.pdbx_strand_id
1 'polypeptide(L)'
;MGLPNGTKDMTPENFGKLILEGSDTSVAIFNPFGFREDYGGKDMIPIEEQAEVKRRWPDRTLMLGGGLTPNQGLSQTLERLQMFVEKYQISGLKLYTFDSTPKRGWWFDDTKLAYPIWERCRKLGVKNIGCHKGIPFGQFMARYAHAEDFDAVADDFRDLNFIAYHSAWPYHAEIAAMKGFKPQRNNLYCEVGSAFAATVTSRPLECAHVLGTLLRDLGPDYVMWGTDSLLWGNPQWQIEAFRKFQIPDQLVEGHGYPKLTDDIKAKVFGLNAARVWNLKTTAQAPLQDRPRVVAV
;
A
#
# COMPACT_ATOMS: atom_id res chain seq x y z
N MET A 1 -3.33 -17.14 12.54
CA MET A 1 -4.58 -16.74 11.88
C MET A 1 -4.70 -17.57 10.61
N GLY A 2 -5.69 -18.46 10.53
CA GLY A 2 -5.99 -19.10 9.25
C GLY A 2 -6.63 -18.09 8.34
N LEU A 3 -6.15 -17.97 7.10
CA LEU A 3 -6.86 -17.21 6.08
C LEU A 3 -8.31 -17.76 6.00
N PRO A 4 -9.33 -16.91 5.95
CA PRO A 4 -10.70 -17.37 5.74
C PRO A 4 -10.76 -18.29 4.53
N ASN A 5 -11.65 -19.27 4.53
CA ASN A 5 -11.84 -20.20 3.40
C ASN A 5 -12.05 -19.51 2.04
N GLY A 6 -12.29 -18.19 2.03
CA GLY A 6 -12.49 -17.37 0.85
C GLY A 6 -11.27 -17.14 -0.05
N THR A 7 -10.05 -17.46 0.38
CA THR A 7 -8.88 -17.28 -0.53
C THR A 7 -8.83 -18.32 -1.64
N LYS A 8 -9.43 -19.49 -1.45
CA LYS A 8 -9.52 -20.51 -2.51
C LYS A 8 -10.51 -20.14 -3.62
N ASP A 9 -11.45 -19.24 -3.31
CA ASP A 9 -12.50 -18.82 -4.22
C ASP A 9 -12.31 -17.39 -4.74
N MET A 10 -11.11 -16.81 -4.57
CA MET A 10 -10.82 -15.45 -5.05
C MET A 10 -10.47 -15.49 -6.54
N THR A 11 -11.49 -15.77 -7.33
CA THR A 11 -11.44 -15.62 -8.78
C THR A 11 -11.53 -14.14 -9.19
N PRO A 12 -11.13 -13.77 -10.42
CA PRO A 12 -11.36 -12.42 -10.95
C PRO A 12 -12.80 -11.95 -10.83
N GLU A 13 -13.78 -12.84 -11.02
CA GLU A 13 -15.19 -12.52 -10.86
C GLU A 13 -15.56 -12.22 -9.40
N ASN A 14 -15.12 -13.05 -8.47
CA ASN A 14 -15.38 -12.85 -7.04
C ASN A 14 -14.70 -11.60 -6.50
N PHE A 15 -13.50 -11.28 -7.00
CA PHE A 15 -12.86 -9.99 -6.69
C PHE A 15 -13.74 -8.82 -7.09
N GLY A 16 -14.23 -8.81 -8.33
CA GLY A 16 -15.12 -7.75 -8.81
C GLY A 16 -16.38 -7.62 -7.97
N LYS A 17 -17.06 -8.74 -7.69
CA LYS A 17 -18.27 -8.76 -6.86
C LYS A 17 -18.00 -8.28 -5.43
N LEU A 18 -16.90 -8.72 -4.82
CA LEU A 18 -16.59 -8.39 -3.43
C LEU A 18 -16.13 -6.94 -3.26
N ILE A 19 -15.22 -6.50 -4.11
CA ILE A 19 -14.50 -5.23 -3.94
C ILE A 19 -15.20 -4.09 -4.69
N LEU A 20 -15.51 -4.29 -5.98
CA LEU A 20 -15.98 -3.22 -6.84
C LEU A 20 -17.51 -3.04 -6.80
N GLU A 21 -18.28 -4.13 -6.71
CA GLU A 21 -19.73 -4.10 -6.71
C GLU A 21 -20.31 -4.13 -5.29
N GLY A 22 -19.64 -4.86 -4.38
CA GLY A 22 -20.08 -5.06 -3.00
C GLY A 22 -19.61 -3.98 -2.03
N SER A 23 -18.95 -2.93 -2.50
CA SER A 23 -18.48 -1.83 -1.66
C SER A 23 -18.45 -0.49 -2.40
N ASP A 24 -18.20 0.57 -1.64
CA ASP A 24 -18.03 1.93 -2.16
C ASP A 24 -16.67 2.19 -2.83
N THR A 25 -15.89 1.12 -3.09
CA THR A 25 -14.63 1.23 -3.83
C THR A 25 -14.91 1.62 -5.28
N SER A 26 -14.39 2.74 -5.73
CA SER A 26 -14.50 3.17 -7.12
C SER A 26 -13.37 2.62 -7.99
N VAL A 27 -12.14 2.68 -7.49
CA VAL A 27 -10.95 2.16 -8.16
C VAL A 27 -10.18 1.32 -7.17
N ALA A 28 -9.86 0.09 -7.56
CA ALA A 28 -9.01 -0.82 -6.81
C ALA A 28 -7.59 -0.81 -7.40
N ILE A 29 -6.60 -0.65 -6.53
CA ILE A 29 -5.20 -0.88 -6.87
C ILE A 29 -4.88 -2.30 -6.42
N PHE A 30 -4.71 -3.18 -7.39
CA PHE A 30 -4.52 -4.60 -7.14
C PHE A 30 -3.08 -4.88 -6.73
N ASN A 31 -2.89 -5.30 -5.49
CA ASN A 31 -1.57 -5.61 -4.93
C ASN A 31 -1.28 -7.11 -5.02
N PRO A 32 -0.21 -7.54 -5.71
CA PRO A 32 0.19 -8.94 -5.70
C PRO A 32 0.72 -9.35 -4.31
N PHE A 33 0.47 -10.58 -3.95
CA PHE A 33 1.05 -11.19 -2.76
C PHE A 33 2.33 -11.95 -3.16
N GLY A 34 3.47 -11.54 -2.61
CA GLY A 34 4.78 -11.74 -3.25
C GLY A 34 5.63 -12.91 -2.74
N PHE A 35 5.08 -13.99 -2.18
CA PHE A 35 5.87 -15.11 -1.64
C PHE A 35 5.90 -16.30 -2.59
N ARG A 36 6.64 -16.15 -3.68
CA ARG A 36 6.73 -17.17 -4.73
C ARG A 36 7.28 -18.50 -4.24
N GLU A 37 8.20 -18.51 -3.31
CA GLU A 37 8.89 -19.74 -2.86
C GLU A 37 7.99 -20.66 -2.08
N ASP A 38 7.09 -20.11 -1.25
CA ASP A 38 6.10 -20.88 -0.51
C ASP A 38 5.11 -21.59 -1.43
N TYR A 39 5.02 -21.13 -2.68
CA TYR A 39 4.12 -21.66 -3.71
C TYR A 39 4.89 -22.35 -4.84
N GLY A 40 6.06 -22.90 -4.54
CA GLY A 40 6.86 -23.63 -5.54
C GLY A 40 7.32 -22.77 -6.72
N GLY A 41 7.68 -21.51 -6.46
CA GLY A 41 8.10 -20.55 -7.47
C GLY A 41 6.96 -19.89 -8.23
N LYS A 42 5.71 -20.13 -7.87
CA LYS A 42 4.52 -19.48 -8.45
C LYS A 42 4.09 -18.31 -7.59
N ASP A 43 3.47 -17.30 -8.18
CA ASP A 43 2.81 -16.24 -7.42
C ASP A 43 1.52 -16.76 -6.80
N MET A 44 1.19 -16.34 -5.58
CA MET A 44 -0.10 -16.66 -4.96
C MET A 44 -1.27 -16.10 -5.78
N ILE A 45 -1.10 -14.91 -6.33
CA ILE A 45 -2.02 -14.28 -7.27
C ILE A 45 -1.25 -14.01 -8.55
N PRO A 46 -1.36 -14.88 -9.56
CA PRO A 46 -0.66 -14.70 -10.82
C PRO A 46 -1.03 -13.39 -11.50
N ILE A 47 -0.08 -12.79 -12.21
CA ILE A 47 -0.32 -11.54 -12.92
C ILE A 47 -1.38 -11.68 -14.02
N GLU A 48 -1.55 -12.88 -14.54
CA GLU A 48 -2.58 -13.24 -15.50
C GLU A 48 -3.99 -13.06 -14.93
N GLU A 49 -4.20 -13.42 -13.67
CA GLU A 49 -5.48 -13.21 -12.96
C GLU A 49 -5.75 -11.74 -12.71
N GLN A 50 -4.71 -10.98 -12.35
CA GLN A 50 -4.81 -9.52 -12.23
C GLN A 50 -5.17 -8.88 -13.59
N ALA A 51 -4.54 -9.34 -14.67
CA ALA A 51 -4.83 -8.88 -16.03
C ALA A 51 -6.28 -9.20 -16.44
N GLU A 52 -6.82 -10.34 -16.03
CA GLU A 52 -8.23 -10.68 -16.26
C GLU A 52 -9.16 -9.74 -15.48
N VAL A 53 -8.85 -9.40 -14.22
CA VAL A 53 -9.60 -8.38 -13.46
C VAL A 53 -9.53 -7.04 -14.19
N LYS A 54 -8.34 -6.60 -14.62
CA LYS A 54 -8.17 -5.35 -15.36
C LYS A 54 -8.96 -5.34 -16.67
N ARG A 55 -9.01 -6.45 -17.40
CA ARG A 55 -9.78 -6.58 -18.64
C ARG A 55 -11.30 -6.44 -18.40
N ARG A 56 -11.82 -6.96 -17.28
CA ARG A 56 -13.24 -6.88 -16.92
C ARG A 56 -13.63 -5.48 -16.43
N TRP A 57 -12.76 -4.82 -15.66
CA TRP A 57 -13.01 -3.49 -15.09
C TRP A 57 -11.86 -2.52 -15.42
N PRO A 58 -11.68 -2.17 -16.72
CA PRO A 58 -10.51 -1.43 -17.21
C PRO A 58 -10.34 -0.05 -16.56
N ASP A 59 -11.45 0.64 -16.27
CA ASP A 59 -11.44 1.99 -15.69
C ASP A 59 -11.46 1.98 -14.15
N ARG A 60 -11.61 0.81 -13.54
CA ARG A 60 -11.76 0.65 -12.09
C ARG A 60 -10.64 -0.15 -11.44
N THR A 61 -9.63 -0.55 -12.18
CA THR A 61 -8.56 -1.41 -11.65
C THR A 61 -7.19 -0.96 -12.15
N LEU A 62 -6.24 -0.81 -11.24
CA LEU A 62 -4.82 -0.70 -11.53
C LEU A 62 -4.12 -1.98 -11.10
N MET A 63 -3.10 -2.40 -11.85
CA MET A 63 -2.30 -3.58 -11.56
C MET A 63 -0.92 -3.17 -11.08
N LEU A 64 -0.43 -3.85 -10.05
CA LEU A 64 0.96 -3.72 -9.62
C LEU A 64 1.74 -5.00 -9.92
N GLY A 65 3.01 -4.85 -10.26
CA GLY A 65 3.94 -5.96 -10.30
C GLY A 65 4.43 -6.32 -8.90
N GLY A 66 4.78 -7.59 -8.70
CA GLY A 66 5.31 -8.06 -7.41
C GLY A 66 6.10 -9.35 -7.54
N GLY A 67 6.45 -9.95 -6.40
CA GLY A 67 7.28 -11.16 -6.39
C GLY A 67 8.69 -10.91 -6.95
N LEU A 68 9.23 -9.70 -6.73
CA LEU A 68 10.60 -9.35 -7.07
C LEU A 68 11.50 -9.60 -5.86
N THR A 69 12.40 -10.55 -5.97
CA THR A 69 13.27 -11.04 -4.91
C THR A 69 14.75 -10.93 -5.32
N PRO A 70 15.33 -9.71 -5.31
CA PRO A 70 16.68 -9.49 -5.86
C PRO A 70 17.78 -10.25 -5.13
N ASN A 71 17.57 -10.55 -3.85
CA ASN A 71 18.46 -11.37 -3.03
C ASN A 71 18.51 -12.84 -3.43
N GLN A 72 17.60 -13.29 -4.30
CA GLN A 72 17.56 -14.64 -4.84
C GLN A 72 18.06 -14.68 -6.28
N GLY A 73 18.03 -13.56 -7.00
CA GLY A 73 18.53 -13.45 -8.36
C GLY A 73 18.19 -12.09 -8.96
N LEU A 74 19.20 -11.21 -9.04
CA LEU A 74 19.00 -9.86 -9.56
C LEU A 74 18.66 -9.84 -11.05
N SER A 75 19.34 -10.66 -11.87
CA SER A 75 19.06 -10.72 -13.32
C SER A 75 17.61 -11.10 -13.58
N GLN A 76 17.17 -12.20 -12.98
CA GLN A 76 15.79 -12.69 -13.11
C GLN A 76 14.76 -11.68 -12.60
N THR A 77 15.10 -10.95 -11.52
CA THR A 77 14.25 -9.88 -10.99
C THR A 77 14.10 -8.75 -12.01
N LEU A 78 15.18 -8.32 -12.66
CA LEU A 78 15.15 -7.25 -13.65
C LEU A 78 14.43 -7.68 -14.96
N GLU A 79 14.61 -8.92 -15.39
CA GLU A 79 13.89 -9.51 -16.53
C GLU A 79 12.39 -9.59 -16.25
N ARG A 80 12.02 -10.00 -15.03
CA ARG A 80 10.62 -10.06 -14.60
C ARG A 80 9.98 -8.67 -14.55
N LEU A 81 10.68 -7.67 -14.03
CA LEU A 81 10.20 -6.28 -14.03
C LEU A 81 9.97 -5.79 -15.47
N GLN A 82 10.91 -6.06 -16.38
CA GLN A 82 10.78 -5.71 -17.80
C GLN A 82 9.52 -6.34 -18.40
N MET A 83 9.32 -7.64 -18.20
CA MET A 83 8.15 -8.38 -18.67
C MET A 83 6.84 -7.80 -18.11
N PHE A 84 6.79 -7.42 -16.83
CA PHE A 84 5.60 -6.81 -16.25
C PHE A 84 5.21 -5.50 -16.92
N VAL A 85 6.19 -4.67 -17.27
CA VAL A 85 5.94 -3.40 -17.95
C VAL A 85 5.53 -3.63 -19.40
N GLU A 86 6.30 -4.42 -20.15
CA GLU A 86 6.09 -4.59 -21.59
C GLU A 86 4.81 -5.37 -21.91
N LYS A 87 4.54 -6.44 -21.16
CA LYS A 87 3.41 -7.33 -21.46
C LYS A 87 2.13 -6.89 -20.74
N TYR A 88 2.24 -6.43 -19.49
CA TYR A 88 1.07 -6.19 -18.64
C TYR A 88 0.81 -4.73 -18.32
N GLN A 89 1.72 -3.82 -18.69
CA GLN A 89 1.56 -2.37 -18.48
C GLN A 89 1.20 -2.03 -17.04
N ILE A 90 1.96 -2.57 -16.09
CA ILE A 90 1.74 -2.34 -14.67
C ILE A 90 1.82 -0.86 -14.32
N SER A 91 1.04 -0.43 -13.32
CA SER A 91 0.98 0.97 -12.85
C SER A 91 1.98 1.28 -11.74
N GLY A 92 2.65 0.26 -11.20
CA GLY A 92 3.58 0.38 -10.09
C GLY A 92 4.03 -0.98 -9.59
N LEU A 93 4.69 -0.99 -8.44
CA LEU A 93 5.15 -2.21 -7.78
C LEU A 93 4.56 -2.32 -6.36
N LYS A 94 4.31 -3.56 -5.91
CA LYS A 94 4.10 -3.92 -4.51
C LYS A 94 5.07 -5.03 -4.14
N LEU A 95 5.96 -4.70 -3.23
CA LEU A 95 7.11 -5.54 -2.88
C LEU A 95 7.08 -5.96 -1.40
N TYR A 96 7.92 -6.92 -1.09
CA TYR A 96 8.21 -7.41 0.25
C TYR A 96 9.73 -7.48 0.40
N THR A 97 10.27 -6.92 1.48
CA THR A 97 11.71 -6.92 1.78
C THR A 97 12.14 -8.16 2.56
N PHE A 98 11.23 -9.05 2.85
CA PHE A 98 11.48 -10.34 3.49
C PHE A 98 10.85 -11.45 2.64
N ASP A 99 11.35 -12.65 2.78
CA ASP A 99 10.77 -13.86 2.18
C ASP A 99 10.38 -14.86 3.29
N SER A 100 9.68 -15.92 2.91
CA SER A 100 9.19 -16.96 3.81
C SER A 100 10.31 -17.80 4.43
N THR A 101 11.52 -17.73 3.88
CA THR A 101 12.65 -18.47 4.41
C THR A 101 13.23 -17.72 5.61
N PRO A 102 13.37 -18.39 6.79
CA PRO A 102 13.94 -17.74 7.97
C PRO A 102 15.29 -17.09 7.70
N LYS A 103 15.45 -15.89 8.25
CA LYS A 103 16.68 -15.08 8.14
C LYS A 103 17.00 -14.57 6.73
N ARG A 104 16.07 -14.57 5.80
CA ARG A 104 16.24 -14.01 4.45
C ARG A 104 15.44 -12.74 4.27
N GLY A 105 16.05 -11.79 3.58
CA GLY A 105 15.46 -10.50 3.24
C GLY A 105 16.50 -9.60 2.57
N TRP A 106 16.06 -8.42 2.20
CA TRP A 106 16.88 -7.40 1.56
C TRP A 106 16.40 -6.01 1.98
N TRP A 107 17.20 -4.99 1.74
CA TRP A 107 16.92 -3.62 2.10
C TRP A 107 16.61 -2.77 0.88
N PHE A 108 15.68 -1.84 0.99
CA PHE A 108 15.32 -0.91 -0.08
C PHE A 108 16.46 0.00 -0.49
N ASP A 109 17.37 0.31 0.42
CA ASP A 109 18.57 1.12 0.22
C ASP A 109 19.83 0.30 -0.11
N ASP A 110 19.72 -1.02 -0.34
CA ASP A 110 20.84 -1.84 -0.78
C ASP A 110 21.26 -1.42 -2.20
N THR A 111 22.44 -0.79 -2.29
CA THR A 111 22.97 -0.25 -3.55
C THR A 111 23.30 -1.32 -4.59
N LYS A 112 23.46 -2.59 -4.20
CA LYS A 112 23.79 -3.70 -5.09
C LYS A 112 22.55 -4.47 -5.54
N LEU A 113 21.54 -4.57 -4.68
CA LEU A 113 20.33 -5.37 -4.94
C LEU A 113 19.14 -4.49 -5.34
N ALA A 114 18.87 -3.43 -4.59
CA ALA A 114 17.68 -2.61 -4.74
C ALA A 114 17.88 -1.49 -5.77
N TYR A 115 18.99 -0.76 -5.73
CA TYR A 115 19.21 0.38 -6.64
C TYR A 115 19.15 0.01 -8.12
N PRO A 116 19.66 -1.14 -8.58
CA PRO A 116 19.45 -1.57 -9.96
C PRO A 116 17.97 -1.71 -10.35
N ILE A 117 17.09 -2.07 -9.40
CA ILE A 117 15.63 -2.15 -9.64
C ILE A 117 15.07 -0.74 -9.79
N TRP A 118 15.42 0.20 -8.89
CA TRP A 118 14.94 1.57 -8.96
C TRP A 118 15.39 2.28 -10.24
N GLU A 119 16.62 2.08 -10.65
CA GLU A 119 17.13 2.57 -11.93
C GLU A 119 16.36 1.95 -13.13
N ARG A 120 16.03 0.67 -13.04
CA ARG A 120 15.23 0.02 -14.09
C ARG A 120 13.79 0.56 -14.07
N CYS A 121 13.18 0.77 -12.92
CA CYS A 121 11.86 1.39 -12.78
C CYS A 121 11.84 2.78 -13.43
N ARG A 122 12.84 3.62 -13.13
CA ARG A 122 13.01 4.95 -13.72
C ARG A 122 13.06 4.89 -15.25
N LYS A 123 13.87 3.99 -15.82
CA LYS A 123 14.00 3.80 -17.28
C LYS A 123 12.71 3.31 -17.93
N LEU A 124 11.93 2.51 -17.22
CA LEU A 124 10.67 1.94 -17.72
C LEU A 124 9.44 2.84 -17.41
N GLY A 125 9.62 3.97 -16.72
CA GLY A 125 8.54 4.88 -16.36
C GLY A 125 7.67 4.39 -15.19
N VAL A 126 8.10 3.39 -14.43
CA VAL A 126 7.42 2.90 -13.23
C VAL A 126 7.79 3.81 -12.06
N LYS A 127 6.86 4.64 -11.61
CA LYS A 127 7.13 5.68 -10.59
C LYS A 127 6.69 5.29 -9.18
N ASN A 128 5.67 4.44 -9.04
CA ASN A 128 5.05 4.13 -7.75
C ASN A 128 5.54 2.78 -7.23
N ILE A 129 6.27 2.80 -6.13
CA ILE A 129 6.94 1.63 -5.56
C ILE A 129 6.44 1.44 -4.14
N GLY A 130 5.58 0.47 -3.93
CA GLY A 130 5.06 0.09 -2.64
C GLY A 130 5.84 -1.06 -2.01
N CYS A 131 5.97 -1.04 -0.70
CA CYS A 131 6.54 -2.14 0.05
C CYS A 131 5.74 -2.44 1.31
N HIS A 132 5.55 -3.71 1.59
CA HIS A 132 5.07 -4.16 2.89
C HIS A 132 6.10 -3.76 3.95
N LYS A 133 5.70 -2.91 4.87
CA LYS A 133 6.48 -2.49 6.02
C LYS A 133 5.62 -2.64 7.29
N GLY A 134 6.27 -2.88 8.42
CA GLY A 134 5.55 -3.27 9.62
C GLY A 134 5.01 -4.71 9.56
N ILE A 135 4.14 -5.04 10.47
CA ILE A 135 3.43 -6.32 10.59
C ILE A 135 4.34 -7.52 10.25
N PRO A 136 5.41 -7.77 11.04
CA PRO A 136 6.21 -8.98 10.86
C PRO A 136 5.36 -10.19 11.26
N PHE A 137 5.04 -11.05 10.31
CA PHE A 137 4.22 -12.24 10.55
C PHE A 137 4.94 -13.52 10.16
N GLY A 138 4.49 -14.65 10.72
CA GLY A 138 5.05 -15.96 10.41
C GLY A 138 6.53 -16.06 10.81
N GLN A 139 7.38 -16.42 9.86
CA GLN A 139 8.83 -16.61 10.03
C GLN A 139 9.67 -15.39 9.62
N PHE A 140 9.03 -14.28 9.26
CA PHE A 140 9.71 -13.08 8.78
C PHE A 140 10.48 -12.39 9.89
N MET A 141 11.68 -11.95 9.57
CA MET A 141 12.49 -11.19 10.51
C MET A 141 12.00 -9.74 10.60
N ALA A 142 11.64 -9.31 11.80
CA ALA A 142 11.14 -7.95 12.07
C ALA A 142 12.07 -6.85 11.54
N ARG A 143 13.40 -7.08 11.53
CA ARG A 143 14.37 -6.11 11.02
C ARG A 143 14.06 -5.62 9.60
N TYR A 144 13.55 -6.48 8.71
CA TYR A 144 13.22 -6.08 7.35
C TYR A 144 11.84 -5.43 7.22
N ALA A 145 11.05 -5.46 8.30
CA ALA A 145 9.75 -4.80 8.37
C ALA A 145 9.84 -3.33 8.80
N HIS A 146 10.97 -2.88 9.36
CA HIS A 146 11.23 -1.48 9.65
C HIS A 146 11.31 -0.65 8.38
N ALA A 147 11.00 0.65 8.48
CA ALA A 147 11.00 1.55 7.35
C ALA A 147 12.29 2.37 7.18
N GLU A 148 13.32 2.12 8.00
CA GLU A 148 14.58 2.87 8.01
C GLU A 148 15.28 2.90 6.64
N ASP A 149 15.13 1.84 5.84
CA ASP A 149 15.66 1.73 4.49
C ASP A 149 14.97 2.64 3.46
N PHE A 150 13.90 3.33 3.85
CA PHE A 150 13.27 4.35 3.02
C PHE A 150 13.97 5.72 3.13
N ASP A 151 14.79 5.93 4.16
CA ASP A 151 15.41 7.23 4.40
C ASP A 151 16.37 7.62 3.27
N ALA A 152 17.34 6.76 2.95
CA ALA A 152 18.32 7.02 1.90
C ALA A 152 17.66 6.98 0.51
N VAL A 153 16.86 5.95 0.22
CA VAL A 153 16.28 5.76 -1.11
C VAL A 153 15.35 6.89 -1.52
N ALA A 154 14.63 7.51 -0.57
CA ALA A 154 13.77 8.64 -0.85
C ALA A 154 14.55 9.91 -1.26
N ASP A 155 15.75 10.09 -0.74
CA ASP A 155 16.62 11.20 -1.14
C ASP A 155 17.35 10.93 -2.46
N ASP A 156 17.75 9.69 -2.72
CA ASP A 156 18.51 9.29 -3.92
C ASP A 156 17.62 9.17 -5.18
N PHE A 157 16.35 8.84 -5.00
CA PHE A 157 15.37 8.64 -6.08
C PHE A 157 14.15 9.56 -5.91
N ARG A 158 14.36 10.87 -5.95
CA ARG A 158 13.31 11.89 -5.71
C ARG A 158 12.21 11.91 -6.76
N ASP A 159 12.44 11.31 -7.91
CA ASP A 159 11.50 11.16 -9.02
C ASP A 159 10.65 9.89 -8.93
N LEU A 160 10.90 9.01 -7.95
CA LEU A 160 10.11 7.84 -7.62
C LEU A 160 9.33 8.05 -6.33
N ASN A 161 8.13 7.50 -6.24
CA ASN A 161 7.30 7.52 -5.04
C ASN A 161 7.48 6.21 -4.27
N PHE A 162 7.76 6.31 -2.98
CA PHE A 162 7.90 5.17 -2.08
C PHE A 162 6.73 5.13 -1.11
N ILE A 163 6.03 3.98 -1.05
CA ILE A 163 4.79 3.82 -0.31
C ILE A 163 4.97 2.70 0.72
N ALA A 164 4.96 3.05 2.00
CA ALA A 164 4.97 2.07 3.09
C ALA A 164 3.54 1.54 3.29
N TYR A 165 3.30 0.31 2.85
CA TYR A 165 2.04 -0.37 3.10
C TYR A 165 1.90 -0.70 4.59
N HIS A 166 0.66 -0.63 5.07
CA HIS A 166 0.30 -0.76 6.49
C HIS A 166 0.98 0.30 7.37
N SER A 167 1.43 1.41 6.72
CA SER A 167 2.10 2.54 7.37
C SER A 167 3.29 2.12 8.24
N ALA A 168 3.94 1.01 7.92
CA ALA A 168 4.98 0.37 8.74
C ALA A 168 4.54 0.06 10.18
N TRP A 169 3.25 -0.07 10.49
CA TRP A 169 2.77 -0.34 11.84
C TRP A 169 3.31 -1.68 12.36
N PRO A 170 3.83 -1.78 13.62
CA PRO A 170 3.76 -0.78 14.68
C PRO A 170 4.89 0.29 14.65
N TYR A 171 5.79 0.29 13.66
CA TYR A 171 6.95 1.19 13.54
C TYR A 171 6.60 2.51 12.79
N HIS A 172 5.34 2.87 12.68
CA HIS A 172 4.84 4.01 11.89
C HIS A 172 5.44 5.36 12.25
N ALA A 173 5.89 5.52 13.50
CA ALA A 173 6.56 6.74 13.93
C ALA A 173 7.91 6.96 13.23
N GLU A 174 8.60 5.91 12.82
CA GLU A 174 9.87 6.00 12.09
C GLU A 174 9.68 6.71 10.75
N ILE A 175 8.74 6.22 9.92
CA ILE A 175 8.48 6.81 8.61
C ILE A 175 7.85 8.20 8.72
N ALA A 176 7.00 8.43 9.72
CA ALA A 176 6.42 9.74 9.97
C ALA A 176 7.51 10.77 10.30
N ALA A 177 8.48 10.40 11.15
CA ALA A 177 9.61 11.25 11.50
C ALA A 177 10.52 11.57 10.31
N MET A 178 10.75 10.60 9.41
CA MET A 178 11.61 10.83 8.22
C MET A 178 11.12 11.99 7.37
N LYS A 179 9.80 12.21 7.26
CA LYS A 179 9.25 13.36 6.56
C LYS A 179 9.07 14.57 7.47
N GLY A 180 8.64 14.37 8.71
CA GLY A 180 8.42 15.44 9.69
C GLY A 180 9.66 16.32 9.88
N PHE A 181 10.84 15.70 9.95
CA PHE A 181 12.13 16.42 10.04
C PHE A 181 12.75 16.77 8.68
N LYS A 182 12.25 16.25 7.57
CA LYS A 182 12.68 16.58 6.20
C LYS A 182 11.46 16.94 5.33
N PRO A 183 10.82 18.09 5.57
CA PRO A 183 9.54 18.46 4.94
C PRO A 183 9.63 18.62 3.41
N GLN A 184 10.83 18.81 2.86
CA GLN A 184 11.09 18.84 1.42
C GLN A 184 10.90 17.47 0.73
N ARG A 185 10.86 16.37 1.47
CA ARG A 185 10.55 15.05 0.92
C ARG A 185 9.07 15.00 0.53
N ASN A 186 8.80 14.83 -0.72
CA ASN A 186 7.45 14.79 -1.27
C ASN A 186 7.11 13.45 -1.97
N ASN A 187 7.96 12.45 -1.76
CA ASN A 187 7.89 11.15 -2.42
C ASN A 187 7.79 9.97 -1.44
N LEU A 188 7.55 10.24 -0.14
CA LEU A 188 7.24 9.23 0.88
C LEU A 188 5.75 9.25 1.21
N TYR A 189 5.14 8.08 1.17
CA TYR A 189 3.72 7.89 1.45
C TYR A 189 3.50 6.72 2.39
N CYS A 190 2.39 6.76 3.16
CA CYS A 190 1.92 5.66 3.97
C CYS A 190 0.53 5.22 3.51
N GLU A 191 0.34 3.92 3.36
CA GLU A 191 -0.96 3.31 3.12
C GLU A 191 -1.42 2.65 4.42
N VAL A 192 -2.67 2.88 4.84
CA VAL A 192 -3.13 2.48 6.18
C VAL A 192 -3.53 1.01 6.30
N GLY A 193 -4.06 0.40 5.27
CA GLY A 193 -4.37 -1.04 5.14
C GLY A 193 -4.71 -1.79 6.42
N SER A 194 -3.99 -2.88 6.66
CA SER A 194 -4.17 -3.68 7.86
C SER A 194 -3.91 -2.94 9.17
N ALA A 195 -3.14 -1.86 9.20
CA ALA A 195 -2.94 -1.07 10.42
C ALA A 195 -4.26 -0.47 10.90
N PHE A 196 -5.06 0.09 9.98
CA PHE A 196 -6.40 0.59 10.30
C PHE A 196 -7.34 -0.56 10.64
N ALA A 197 -7.44 -1.57 9.80
CA ALA A 197 -8.36 -2.69 9.98
C ALA A 197 -8.15 -3.42 11.32
N ALA A 198 -6.90 -3.66 11.70
CA ALA A 198 -6.55 -4.36 12.93
C ALA A 198 -6.83 -3.53 14.20
N THR A 199 -6.73 -2.22 14.11
CA THR A 199 -6.78 -1.36 15.30
C THR A 199 -8.14 -0.71 15.53
N VAL A 200 -8.86 -0.33 14.48
CA VAL A 200 -10.10 0.46 14.60
C VAL A 200 -11.17 -0.22 15.44
N THR A 201 -11.30 -1.54 15.37
CA THR A 201 -12.32 -2.29 16.12
C THR A 201 -11.83 -2.80 17.47
N SER A 202 -10.56 -3.18 17.57
CA SER A 202 -10.00 -3.85 18.76
C SER A 202 -9.25 -2.90 19.69
N ARG A 203 -8.65 -1.84 19.16
CA ARG A 203 -7.78 -0.90 19.89
C ARG A 203 -7.94 0.53 19.33
N PRO A 204 -9.13 1.14 19.45
CA PRO A 204 -9.45 2.42 18.80
C PRO A 204 -8.55 3.59 19.22
N LEU A 205 -8.02 3.59 20.44
CA LEU A 205 -7.04 4.60 20.87
C LEU A 205 -5.70 4.42 20.15
N GLU A 206 -5.25 3.19 19.96
CA GLU A 206 -4.04 2.93 19.14
C GLU A 206 -4.26 3.35 17.69
N CYS A 207 -5.44 3.08 17.12
CA CYS A 207 -5.81 3.57 15.79
C CYS A 207 -5.72 5.10 15.72
N ALA A 208 -6.20 5.80 16.74
CA ALA A 208 -6.13 7.26 16.83
C ALA A 208 -4.68 7.76 16.92
N HIS A 209 -3.82 7.07 17.66
CA HIS A 209 -2.38 7.40 17.72
C HIS A 209 -1.68 7.16 16.39
N VAL A 210 -1.94 6.04 15.71
CA VAL A 210 -1.36 5.74 14.38
C VAL A 210 -1.76 6.82 13.38
N LEU A 211 -3.06 7.06 13.21
CA LEU A 211 -3.55 8.07 12.28
C LEU A 211 -3.08 9.48 12.65
N GLY A 212 -3.17 9.83 13.95
CA GLY A 212 -2.75 11.13 14.44
C GLY A 212 -1.29 11.44 14.17
N THR A 213 -0.39 10.47 14.43
CA THR A 213 1.05 10.61 14.16
C THR A 213 1.31 10.77 12.66
N LEU A 214 0.71 9.91 11.82
CA LEU A 214 0.88 10.01 10.37
C LEU A 214 0.39 11.34 9.82
N LEU A 215 -0.80 11.78 10.23
CA LEU A 215 -1.39 13.03 9.74
C LEU A 215 -0.66 14.28 10.24
N ARG A 216 -0.09 14.26 11.46
CA ARG A 216 0.67 15.36 12.02
C ARG A 216 2.06 15.48 11.38
N ASP A 217 2.80 14.38 11.31
CA ASP A 217 4.24 14.40 11.00
C ASP A 217 4.49 14.14 9.50
N LEU A 218 3.81 13.15 8.91
CA LEU A 218 3.91 12.90 7.47
C LEU A 218 3.08 13.93 6.68
N GLY A 219 1.93 14.28 7.19
CA GLY A 219 0.97 15.21 6.60
C GLY A 219 -0.19 14.53 5.86
N PRO A 220 -1.37 15.17 5.83
CA PRO A 220 -2.59 14.56 5.26
C PRO A 220 -2.51 14.29 3.76
N ASP A 221 -1.60 14.93 3.03
CA ASP A 221 -1.41 14.71 1.59
C ASP A 221 -0.57 13.45 1.26
N TYR A 222 -0.02 12.78 2.27
CA TYR A 222 0.89 11.65 2.12
C TYR A 222 0.36 10.35 2.74
N VAL A 223 -0.84 10.37 3.30
CA VAL A 223 -1.53 9.20 3.85
C VAL A 223 -2.56 8.72 2.85
N MET A 224 -2.54 7.43 2.52
CA MET A 224 -3.42 6.81 1.54
C MET A 224 -4.29 5.73 2.18
N TRP A 225 -5.46 5.55 1.62
CA TRP A 225 -6.37 4.48 1.97
C TRP A 225 -5.92 3.15 1.35
N GLY A 226 -6.10 2.09 2.09
CA GLY A 226 -6.06 0.72 1.65
C GLY A 226 -6.89 -0.14 2.60
N THR A 227 -7.24 -1.33 2.19
CA THR A 227 -8.14 -2.22 2.95
C THR A 227 -7.55 -3.56 3.28
N ASP A 228 -6.55 -4.01 2.51
CA ASP A 228 -5.99 -5.36 2.61
C ASP A 228 -7.09 -6.43 2.61
N SER A 229 -8.08 -6.26 1.69
CA SER A 229 -9.40 -6.89 1.75
C SER A 229 -9.38 -8.41 1.69
N LEU A 230 -8.35 -9.03 1.09
CA LEU A 230 -8.24 -10.49 1.10
C LEU A 230 -8.16 -11.04 2.52
N LEU A 231 -7.50 -10.32 3.44
CA LEU A 231 -7.39 -10.72 4.84
C LEU A 231 -8.61 -10.31 5.67
N TRP A 232 -9.21 -9.16 5.33
CA TRP A 232 -10.27 -8.53 6.13
C TRP A 232 -11.67 -8.66 5.50
N GLY A 233 -11.79 -9.40 4.39
CA GLY A 233 -13.06 -9.62 3.68
C GLY A 233 -13.51 -8.40 2.88
N ASN A 234 -14.84 -8.21 2.77
CA ASN A 234 -15.41 -7.06 2.05
C ASN A 234 -14.96 -5.73 2.66
N PRO A 235 -14.47 -4.76 1.87
CA PRO A 235 -13.93 -3.50 2.39
C PRO A 235 -14.98 -2.52 2.94
N GLN A 236 -16.27 -2.74 2.71
CA GLN A 236 -17.31 -1.78 3.07
C GLN A 236 -17.31 -1.44 4.57
N TRP A 237 -17.11 -2.43 5.44
CA TRP A 237 -17.08 -2.19 6.88
C TRP A 237 -15.93 -1.26 7.30
N GLN A 238 -14.75 -1.37 6.65
CA GLN A 238 -13.62 -0.49 6.90
C GLN A 238 -13.91 0.94 6.43
N ILE A 239 -14.54 1.07 5.25
CA ILE A 239 -14.96 2.36 4.70
C ILE A 239 -15.94 3.06 5.65
N GLU A 240 -16.96 2.34 6.15
CA GLU A 240 -17.92 2.88 7.10
C GLU A 240 -17.26 3.23 8.45
N ALA A 241 -16.34 2.38 8.91
CA ALA A 241 -15.60 2.66 10.13
C ALA A 241 -14.78 3.96 10.00
N PHE A 242 -14.04 4.14 8.89
CA PHE A 242 -13.23 5.36 8.70
C PHE A 242 -14.08 6.61 8.49
N ARG A 243 -15.23 6.52 7.81
CA ARG A 243 -16.18 7.62 7.70
C ARG A 243 -16.60 8.16 9.07
N LYS A 244 -16.84 7.26 10.03
CA LYS A 244 -17.30 7.60 11.38
C LYS A 244 -16.18 7.88 12.36
N PHE A 245 -14.98 7.38 12.09
CA PHE A 245 -13.84 7.50 13.00
C PHE A 245 -13.46 8.96 13.21
N GLN A 246 -13.16 9.30 14.48
CA GLN A 246 -12.60 10.59 14.89
C GLN A 246 -11.47 10.36 15.89
N ILE A 247 -10.45 11.18 15.81
CA ILE A 247 -9.41 11.23 16.84
C ILE A 247 -10.01 11.94 18.07
N PRO A 248 -10.00 11.32 19.27
CA PRO A 248 -10.52 11.94 20.48
C PRO A 248 -9.90 13.32 20.76
N ASP A 249 -10.72 14.29 21.19
CA ASP A 249 -10.25 15.66 21.46
C ASP A 249 -9.08 15.70 22.44
N GLN A 250 -9.04 14.83 23.44
CA GLN A 250 -7.91 14.71 24.38
C GLN A 250 -6.58 14.40 23.66
N LEU A 251 -6.62 13.60 22.60
CA LEU A 251 -5.43 13.28 21.80
C LEU A 251 -5.08 14.41 20.83
N VAL A 252 -6.09 15.10 20.30
CA VAL A 252 -5.89 16.31 19.48
C VAL A 252 -5.15 17.37 20.31
N GLU A 253 -5.64 17.67 21.51
CA GLU A 253 -5.05 18.69 22.39
C GLU A 253 -3.71 18.24 22.98
N GLY A 254 -3.63 17.00 23.48
CA GLY A 254 -2.44 16.50 24.19
C GLY A 254 -1.26 16.13 23.28
N HIS A 255 -1.53 15.77 22.02
CA HIS A 255 -0.50 15.32 21.07
C HIS A 255 -0.36 16.21 19.83
N GLY A 256 -1.18 17.26 19.69
CA GLY A 256 -1.19 18.11 18.50
C GLY A 256 -1.66 17.36 17.23
N TYR A 257 -2.47 16.32 17.39
CA TYR A 257 -3.02 15.60 16.25
C TYR A 257 -4.09 16.44 15.53
N PRO A 258 -4.16 16.38 14.20
CA PRO A 258 -5.23 17.07 13.48
C PRO A 258 -6.58 16.38 13.72
N LYS A 259 -7.66 17.16 13.75
CA LYS A 259 -9.02 16.60 13.68
C LYS A 259 -9.25 15.98 12.29
N LEU A 260 -9.94 14.86 12.22
CA LEU A 260 -10.31 14.22 10.96
C LEU A 260 -11.49 14.97 10.32
N THR A 261 -11.17 16.05 9.61
CA THR A 261 -12.15 16.78 8.81
C THR A 261 -12.54 15.98 7.56
N ASP A 262 -13.66 16.36 6.93
CA ASP A 262 -14.09 15.74 5.68
C ASP A 262 -13.05 15.88 4.57
N ASP A 263 -12.32 17.00 4.52
CA ASP A 263 -11.22 17.20 3.56
C ASP A 263 -10.06 16.23 3.80
N ILE A 264 -9.66 16.03 5.05
CA ILE A 264 -8.63 15.05 5.40
C ILE A 264 -9.10 13.64 5.04
N LYS A 265 -10.35 13.28 5.37
CA LYS A 265 -10.91 11.97 5.02
C LYS A 265 -10.97 11.78 3.51
N ALA A 266 -11.36 12.79 2.74
CA ALA A 266 -11.38 12.71 1.28
C ALA A 266 -9.97 12.51 0.68
N LYS A 267 -8.97 13.22 1.22
CA LYS A 267 -7.56 13.02 0.82
C LYS A 267 -7.11 11.59 1.07
N VAL A 268 -7.31 11.09 2.28
CA VAL A 268 -6.92 9.73 2.66
C VAL A 268 -7.68 8.70 1.83
N PHE A 269 -9.00 8.81 1.71
CA PHE A 269 -9.83 7.83 0.98
C PHE A 269 -9.48 7.66 -0.49
N GLY A 270 -9.00 8.71 -1.16
CA GLY A 270 -8.75 8.53 -2.59
C GLY A 270 -8.05 9.68 -3.30
N LEU A 271 -8.17 10.93 -2.86
CA LEU A 271 -7.57 12.06 -3.59
C LEU A 271 -6.05 11.95 -3.67
N ASN A 272 -5.39 11.48 -2.61
CA ASN A 272 -3.95 11.25 -2.61
C ASN A 272 -3.55 10.13 -3.57
N ALA A 273 -4.24 8.99 -3.54
CA ALA A 273 -4.01 7.91 -4.48
C ALA A 273 -4.28 8.37 -5.92
N ALA A 274 -5.39 9.07 -6.15
CA ALA A 274 -5.71 9.61 -7.47
C ALA A 274 -4.60 10.52 -8.02
N ARG A 275 -4.03 11.38 -7.19
CA ARG A 275 -2.90 12.24 -7.55
C ARG A 275 -1.65 11.43 -7.89
N VAL A 276 -1.30 10.45 -7.06
CA VAL A 276 -0.07 9.67 -7.20
C VAL A 276 -0.13 8.72 -8.42
N TRP A 277 -1.29 8.13 -8.69
CA TRP A 277 -1.51 7.26 -9.85
C TRP A 277 -2.09 7.99 -11.07
N ASN A 278 -2.18 9.34 -11.02
CA ASN A 278 -2.72 10.16 -12.11
C ASN A 278 -4.10 9.69 -12.59
N LEU A 279 -4.98 9.37 -11.64
CA LEU A 279 -6.35 8.97 -11.94
C LEU A 279 -7.22 10.20 -12.18
N LYS A 280 -8.11 10.11 -13.16
CA LYS A 280 -9.13 11.14 -13.37
C LYS A 280 -10.15 11.07 -12.21
N THR A 281 -10.24 12.13 -11.45
CA THR A 281 -11.26 12.28 -10.41
C THR A 281 -12.34 13.25 -10.89
N THR A 282 -13.60 12.91 -10.70
CA THR A 282 -14.71 13.86 -10.85
C THR A 282 -14.83 14.64 -9.54
N ALA A 283 -13.99 15.63 -9.37
CA ALA A 283 -13.56 16.17 -8.07
C ALA A 283 -14.48 17.23 -7.45
N GLN A 284 -15.80 17.32 -7.71
CA GLN A 284 -16.62 18.44 -7.20
C GLN A 284 -18.01 18.11 -6.62
N ALA A 285 -18.36 16.83 -6.44
CA ALA A 285 -19.61 16.50 -5.76
C ALA A 285 -19.46 16.48 -4.23
N PRO A 286 -20.49 16.82 -3.43
CA PRO A 286 -20.51 16.60 -1.98
C PRO A 286 -20.17 15.15 -1.61
N LEU A 287 -19.60 14.89 -0.42
CA LEU A 287 -19.20 13.54 0.01
C LEU A 287 -20.29 12.47 -0.15
N GLN A 288 -21.56 12.88 -0.08
CA GLN A 288 -22.72 11.99 -0.28
C GLN A 288 -22.95 11.61 -1.75
N ASP A 289 -22.48 12.43 -2.72
CA ASP A 289 -22.70 12.25 -4.15
C ASP A 289 -21.40 12.11 -4.97
N ARG A 290 -20.24 12.03 -4.31
CA ARG A 290 -18.97 11.89 -5.03
C ARG A 290 -18.79 10.48 -5.57
N PRO A 291 -18.28 10.33 -6.80
CA PRO A 291 -17.79 9.04 -7.25
C PRO A 291 -16.72 8.55 -6.26
N ARG A 292 -16.90 7.36 -5.83
CA ARG A 292 -16.19 6.69 -4.75
C ARG A 292 -14.80 6.30 -5.24
N VAL A 293 -13.76 7.04 -4.89
CA VAL A 293 -12.37 6.67 -5.21
C VAL A 293 -11.73 6.15 -3.93
N VAL A 294 -11.55 4.85 -3.86
CA VAL A 294 -10.83 4.17 -2.77
C VAL A 294 -9.77 3.31 -3.42
N ALA A 295 -8.50 3.59 -3.12
CA ALA A 295 -7.41 2.71 -3.53
C ALA A 295 -7.31 1.54 -2.55
N VAL A 296 -7.23 0.32 -3.05
CA VAL A 296 -7.13 -0.92 -2.26
C VAL A 296 -5.71 -1.47 -2.30
#